data_8b382c70a966f5439cce07c61ae845d3
#
_entry.id   8b382c70a966f5439cce07c61ae845d3
#
_cell.length_a   1.000
_cell.length_b   1.000
_cell.length_c   1.000
_cell.angle_alpha   90.00
_cell.angle_beta   90.00
_cell.angle_gamma   90.00
#
_symmetry.space_group_name_H-M   'P 1'
#
loop_
_entity.id
_entity.type
_entity.pdbx_description
1 polymer ?
#
loop_
_entity_poly.entity_id
_entity_poly.type
_entity_poly.pdbx_seq_one_letter_code
_entity_poly.pdbx_strand_id
1 'polypeptide(L)'
;MRKFNLNKYKPYFYIFIIAEIFLFSIYYIFSNQIADNTFYLQLRRFLPCALGISIALYFWRNLKFPIINLTTHVIISLFWIITFPLCYYLTFSSNTVNISNHFDIVFGAYAFTFTTLLYILLMLLFNNYKSLINIFLSLFQFSLLSIPLLQTAYYLYYGTPITTAAALAFLQTNKNEATEYLLQNFSYIGIITIIIFAIIIFTLLYRLNKLPSIKIQYTKKNYYNINHHLISHRQLQL
;
A
#
# COMPACT_ATOMS: atom_id res chain seq x y z
N MET A 1 -4.79 37.16 -11.66
CA MET A 1 -4.00 35.90 -11.78
C MET A 1 -3.24 35.65 -10.48
N ARG A 2 -3.54 34.57 -9.74
CA ARG A 2 -2.75 34.20 -8.54
C ARG A 2 -1.38 33.69 -9.02
N LYS A 3 -0.30 34.37 -8.62
CA LYS A 3 1.06 33.92 -8.89
C LYS A 3 1.23 32.49 -8.34
N PHE A 4 1.52 31.54 -9.22
CA PHE A 4 1.75 30.15 -8.88
C PHE A 4 3.03 30.06 -8.05
N ASN A 5 2.92 29.78 -6.75
CA ASN A 5 4.07 29.73 -5.85
C ASN A 5 4.73 28.36 -5.92
N LEU A 6 5.70 28.18 -6.84
CA LEU A 6 6.45 26.97 -7.04
C LEU A 6 7.17 26.45 -5.77
N ASN A 7 7.54 27.35 -4.86
CA ASN A 7 8.23 26.98 -3.63
C ASN A 7 7.38 26.08 -2.71
N LYS A 8 6.06 26.16 -2.80
CA LYS A 8 5.15 25.30 -2.03
C LYS A 8 5.23 23.84 -2.46
N TYR A 9 5.57 23.56 -3.72
CA TYR A 9 5.56 22.20 -4.30
C TYR A 9 6.93 21.54 -4.32
N LYS A 10 8.02 22.30 -4.07
CA LYS A 10 9.39 21.76 -4.01
C LYS A 10 9.54 20.50 -3.14
N PRO A 11 9.00 20.43 -1.89
CA PRO A 11 9.21 19.25 -1.06
C PRO A 11 8.58 17.98 -1.67
N TYR A 12 7.50 18.10 -2.42
CA TYR A 12 6.83 16.94 -3.06
C TYR A 12 7.58 16.47 -4.29
N PHE A 13 8.25 17.36 -4.99
CA PHE A 13 9.18 17.02 -6.05
C PHE A 13 10.38 16.23 -5.52
N TYR A 14 10.93 16.59 -4.37
CA TYR A 14 11.96 15.78 -3.71
C TYR A 14 11.45 14.42 -3.27
N ILE A 15 10.23 14.33 -2.71
CA ILE A 15 9.61 13.05 -2.35
C ILE A 15 9.45 12.16 -3.59
N PHE A 16 9.03 12.72 -4.72
CA PHE A 16 8.92 12.01 -5.98
C PHE A 16 10.28 11.43 -6.41
N ILE A 17 11.34 12.23 -6.41
CA ILE A 17 12.69 11.75 -6.76
C ILE A 17 13.17 10.67 -5.79
N ILE A 18 12.98 10.86 -4.49
CA ILE A 18 13.39 9.89 -3.46
C ILE A 18 12.63 8.58 -3.63
N ALA A 19 11.32 8.63 -3.89
CA ALA A 19 10.51 7.45 -4.13
C ALA A 19 10.97 6.69 -5.38
N GLU A 20 11.27 7.40 -6.46
CA GLU A 20 11.78 6.80 -7.70
C GLU A 20 13.14 6.12 -7.46
N ILE A 21 14.09 6.82 -6.83
CA ILE A 21 15.40 6.25 -6.48
C ILE A 21 15.23 5.01 -5.58
N PHE A 22 14.33 5.07 -4.61
CA PHE A 22 14.08 3.94 -3.70
C PHE A 22 13.55 2.71 -4.45
N LEU A 23 12.56 2.86 -5.32
CA LEU A 23 11.99 1.77 -6.11
C LEU A 23 13.04 1.16 -7.05
N PHE A 24 13.83 1.99 -7.71
CA PHE A 24 14.96 1.52 -8.53
C PHE A 24 16.01 0.80 -7.70
N SER A 25 16.38 1.33 -6.54
CA SER A 25 17.38 0.70 -5.66
C SER A 25 16.95 -0.71 -5.25
N ILE A 26 15.69 -0.89 -4.84
CA ILE A 26 15.16 -2.21 -4.50
C ILE A 26 15.19 -3.14 -5.72
N TYR A 27 14.77 -2.66 -6.88
CA TYR A 27 14.81 -3.45 -8.11
C TYR A 27 16.23 -3.91 -8.44
N TYR A 28 17.22 -3.02 -8.38
CA TYR A 28 18.60 -3.33 -8.69
C TYR A 28 19.26 -4.26 -7.66
N ILE A 29 18.95 -4.13 -6.38
CA ILE A 29 19.48 -5.01 -5.32
C ILE A 29 19.05 -6.46 -5.55
N PHE A 30 17.81 -6.68 -5.99
CA PHE A 30 17.27 -8.03 -6.18
C PHE A 30 17.32 -8.51 -7.64
N SER A 31 17.89 -7.76 -8.54
CA SER A 31 18.04 -8.12 -9.97
C SER A 31 19.46 -8.61 -10.24
N ASN A 32 19.61 -9.89 -10.61
CA ASN A 32 20.92 -10.46 -10.90
C ASN A 32 21.47 -10.08 -12.29
N GLN A 33 20.64 -9.64 -13.20
CA GLN A 33 21.04 -9.21 -14.54
C GLN A 33 20.21 -8.01 -15.00
N ILE A 34 20.91 -6.95 -15.34
CA ILE A 34 20.33 -5.74 -15.91
C ILE A 34 20.66 -5.78 -17.40
N ALA A 35 19.69 -6.17 -18.22
CA ALA A 35 19.80 -5.97 -19.65
C ALA A 35 19.62 -4.47 -19.96
N ASP A 36 20.43 -3.93 -20.86
CA ASP A 36 20.45 -2.48 -21.19
C ASP A 36 19.07 -1.89 -21.53
N ASN A 37 18.19 -2.69 -22.11
CA ASN A 37 16.83 -2.28 -22.47
C ASN A 37 15.83 -2.25 -21.30
N THR A 38 16.19 -2.73 -20.12
CA THR A 38 15.26 -2.81 -18.97
C THR A 38 15.09 -1.48 -18.24
N PHE A 39 16.08 -0.58 -18.30
CA PHE A 39 16.03 0.71 -17.62
C PHE A 39 14.81 1.55 -18.00
N TYR A 40 14.59 1.78 -19.30
CA TYR A 40 13.44 2.56 -19.78
C TYR A 40 12.10 1.91 -19.44
N LEU A 41 12.05 0.58 -19.50
CA LEU A 41 10.86 -0.16 -19.14
C LEU A 41 10.52 0.01 -17.65
N GLN A 42 11.52 -0.05 -16.78
CA GLN A 42 11.35 0.14 -15.34
C GLN A 42 11.02 1.59 -15.00
N LEU A 43 11.67 2.55 -15.64
CA LEU A 43 11.34 3.97 -15.48
C LEU A 43 9.86 4.22 -15.80
N ARG A 44 9.36 3.71 -16.91
CA ARG A 44 7.94 3.82 -17.30
C ARG A 44 6.99 3.22 -16.26
N ARG A 45 7.42 2.18 -15.53
CA ARG A 45 6.60 1.51 -14.51
C ARG A 45 6.66 2.18 -13.14
N PHE A 46 7.84 2.63 -12.72
CA PHE A 46 8.03 3.24 -11.40
C PHE A 46 7.61 4.71 -11.35
N LEU A 47 7.68 5.42 -12.45
CA LEU A 47 7.29 6.84 -12.52
C LEU A 47 5.83 7.08 -12.04
N PRO A 48 4.79 6.36 -12.52
CA PRO A 48 3.45 6.53 -11.98
C PRO A 48 3.33 6.13 -10.50
N CYS A 49 4.13 5.16 -10.04
CA CYS A 49 4.17 4.78 -8.63
C CYS A 49 4.71 5.91 -7.75
N ALA A 50 5.83 6.50 -8.12
CA ALA A 50 6.43 7.62 -7.40
C ALA A 50 5.53 8.87 -7.42
N LEU A 51 4.85 9.13 -8.53
CA LEU A 51 3.82 10.17 -8.63
C LEU A 51 2.66 9.91 -7.66
N GLY A 52 2.14 8.67 -7.64
CA GLY A 52 1.07 8.28 -6.73
C GLY A 52 1.45 8.48 -5.26
N ILE A 53 2.64 8.05 -4.85
CA ILE A 53 3.17 8.26 -3.50
C ILE A 53 3.25 9.76 -3.17
N SER A 54 3.77 10.57 -4.09
CA SER A 54 3.90 12.01 -3.88
C SER A 54 2.57 12.71 -3.74
N ILE A 55 1.57 12.34 -4.53
CA ILE A 55 0.20 12.86 -4.45
C ILE A 55 -0.45 12.45 -3.12
N ALA A 56 -0.33 11.18 -2.73
CA ALA A 56 -0.87 10.69 -1.46
C ALA A 56 -0.30 11.46 -0.26
N LEU A 57 1.02 11.65 -0.23
CA LEU A 57 1.69 12.41 0.82
C LEU A 57 1.38 13.92 0.78
N TYR A 58 1.14 14.47 -0.41
CA TYR A 58 0.67 15.86 -0.55
C TYR A 58 -0.67 16.06 0.15
N PHE A 59 -1.65 15.21 -0.12
CA PHE A 59 -2.96 15.29 0.52
C PHE A 59 -2.87 15.01 2.02
N TRP A 60 -2.09 14.00 2.43
CA TRP A 60 -1.86 13.65 3.83
C TRP A 60 -1.38 14.85 4.65
N ARG A 61 -0.35 15.51 4.18
CA ARG A 61 0.25 16.67 4.85
C ARG A 61 -0.68 17.89 4.87
N ASN A 62 -1.34 18.17 3.76
CA ASN A 62 -2.23 19.35 3.66
C ASN A 62 -3.47 19.21 4.56
N LEU A 63 -3.96 18.00 4.76
CA LEU A 63 -5.07 17.69 5.66
C LEU A 63 -4.61 17.50 7.12
N LYS A 64 -3.30 17.61 7.38
CA LYS A 64 -2.69 17.51 8.72
C LYS A 64 -3.02 16.20 9.44
N PHE A 65 -3.07 15.08 8.71
CA PHE A 65 -3.22 13.77 9.34
C PHE A 65 -1.97 13.38 10.14
N PRO A 66 -2.12 12.65 11.25
CA PRO A 66 -0.99 12.23 12.07
C PRO A 66 -0.11 11.24 11.32
N ILE A 67 1.21 11.40 11.47
CA ILE A 67 2.20 10.53 10.82
C ILE A 67 2.07 9.07 11.30
N ILE A 68 1.66 8.86 12.56
CA ILE A 68 1.50 7.52 13.12
C ILE A 68 0.52 6.65 12.33
N ASN A 69 -0.52 7.24 11.76
CA ASN A 69 -1.48 6.49 10.95
C ASN A 69 -0.92 6.13 9.57
N LEU A 70 0.14 6.81 9.12
CA LEU A 70 0.85 6.46 7.88
C LEU A 70 1.69 5.19 8.03
N THR A 71 2.07 4.84 9.26
CA THR A 71 2.96 3.71 9.54
C THR A 71 2.40 2.40 9.03
N THR A 72 1.10 2.14 9.17
CA THR A 72 0.46 0.92 8.66
C THR A 72 0.53 0.82 7.15
N HIS A 73 0.31 1.93 6.43
CA HIS A 73 0.39 1.98 4.97
C HIS A 73 1.82 1.70 4.48
N VAL A 74 2.81 2.27 5.19
CA VAL A 74 4.24 2.03 4.91
C VAL A 74 4.62 0.57 5.16
N ILE A 75 4.22 -0.02 6.29
CA ILE A 75 4.51 -1.41 6.62
C ILE A 75 3.97 -2.35 5.54
N ILE A 76 2.70 -2.21 5.17
CA ILE A 76 2.08 -3.05 4.14
C ILE A 76 2.80 -2.92 2.80
N SER A 77 3.12 -1.70 2.41
CA SER A 77 3.85 -1.43 1.17
C SER A 77 5.24 -2.08 1.19
N LEU A 78 5.98 -1.94 2.29
CA LEU A 78 7.32 -2.54 2.43
C LEU A 78 7.26 -4.08 2.40
N PHE A 79 6.25 -4.69 3.01
CA PHE A 79 6.07 -6.14 2.91
C PHE A 79 5.93 -6.58 1.43
N TRP A 80 5.12 -5.90 0.64
CA TRP A 80 4.97 -6.21 -0.77
C TRP A 80 6.26 -5.96 -1.56
N ILE A 81 6.90 -4.82 -1.36
CA ILE A 81 8.11 -4.42 -2.10
C ILE A 81 9.29 -5.36 -1.84
N ILE A 82 9.39 -5.90 -0.62
CA ILE A 82 10.56 -6.70 -0.21
C ILE A 82 10.32 -8.20 -0.34
N THR A 83 9.16 -8.70 0.07
CA THR A 83 8.93 -10.15 0.25
C THR A 83 9.10 -10.92 -1.05
N PHE A 84 8.41 -10.54 -2.11
CA PHE A 84 8.47 -11.25 -3.38
C PHE A 84 9.84 -11.16 -4.04
N PRO A 85 10.44 -9.96 -4.24
CA PRO A 85 11.79 -9.85 -4.79
C PRO A 85 12.82 -10.63 -3.98
N LEU A 86 12.72 -10.63 -2.64
CA LEU A 86 13.62 -11.36 -1.78
C LEU A 86 13.49 -12.88 -1.97
N CYS A 87 12.27 -13.42 -1.98
CA CYS A 87 12.02 -14.84 -2.20
C CYS A 87 12.56 -15.29 -3.57
N TYR A 88 12.31 -14.52 -4.62
CA TYR A 88 12.84 -14.81 -5.95
C TYR A 88 14.36 -14.74 -5.99
N TYR A 89 14.95 -13.72 -5.41
CA TYR A 89 16.41 -13.58 -5.33
C TYR A 89 17.07 -14.76 -4.64
N LEU A 90 16.55 -15.18 -3.49
CA LEU A 90 17.09 -16.33 -2.75
C LEU A 90 16.94 -17.65 -3.49
N THR A 91 15.89 -17.82 -4.29
CA THR A 91 15.66 -19.04 -5.06
C THR A 91 16.55 -19.11 -6.30
N PHE A 92 16.70 -18.00 -7.00
CA PHE A 92 17.32 -17.96 -8.33
C PHE A 92 18.68 -17.27 -8.36
N SER A 93 19.27 -16.97 -7.19
CA SER A 93 20.57 -16.27 -7.10
C SER A 93 21.71 -17.01 -7.77
N SER A 94 21.60 -18.36 -7.91
CA SER A 94 22.61 -19.19 -8.56
C SER A 94 22.37 -19.41 -10.07
N ASN A 95 21.19 -19.11 -10.57
CA ASN A 95 20.81 -19.36 -11.97
C ASN A 95 20.49 -18.02 -12.65
N THR A 96 20.87 -17.88 -13.90
CA THR A 96 20.67 -16.72 -14.79
C THR A 96 19.21 -16.47 -15.15
N VAL A 97 18.29 -16.67 -14.20
CA VAL A 97 16.87 -16.41 -14.42
C VAL A 97 16.64 -14.92 -14.31
N ASN A 98 16.28 -14.31 -15.43
CA ASN A 98 15.80 -12.92 -15.44
C ASN A 98 14.63 -12.76 -14.48
N ILE A 99 14.88 -12.15 -13.31
CA ILE A 99 13.80 -11.75 -12.41
C ILE A 99 13.07 -10.58 -13.07
N SER A 100 12.17 -10.90 -13.99
CA SER A 100 11.31 -9.91 -14.65
C SER A 100 10.18 -9.40 -13.72
N ASN A 101 10.10 -9.90 -12.49
CA ASN A 101 8.97 -9.67 -11.59
C ASN A 101 9.15 -8.41 -10.72
N HIS A 102 9.25 -7.27 -11.40
CA HIS A 102 9.10 -5.95 -10.78
C HIS A 102 7.64 -5.63 -10.44
N PHE A 103 6.70 -6.51 -10.77
CA PHE A 103 5.28 -6.33 -10.47
C PHE A 103 5.03 -6.14 -8.98
N ASP A 104 5.72 -6.88 -8.13
CA ASP A 104 5.51 -6.83 -6.68
C ASP A 104 5.96 -5.50 -6.08
N ILE A 105 7.04 -4.92 -6.60
CA ILE A 105 7.51 -3.58 -6.23
C ILE A 105 6.44 -2.53 -6.61
N VAL A 106 5.90 -2.65 -7.82
CA VAL A 106 4.81 -1.79 -8.32
C VAL A 106 3.55 -1.96 -7.47
N PHE A 107 3.17 -3.21 -7.16
CA PHE A 107 2.02 -3.49 -6.28
C PHE A 107 2.21 -2.90 -4.89
N GLY A 108 3.39 -2.99 -4.31
CA GLY A 108 3.70 -2.38 -3.01
C GLY A 108 3.53 -0.86 -3.03
N ALA A 109 4.02 -0.20 -4.07
CA ALA A 109 3.86 1.25 -4.24
C ALA A 109 2.39 1.65 -4.44
N TYR A 110 1.62 0.87 -5.22
CA TYR A 110 0.18 1.08 -5.38
C TYR A 110 -0.59 0.78 -4.09
N ALA A 111 -0.21 -0.25 -3.34
CA ALA A 111 -0.82 -0.56 -2.05
C ALA A 111 -0.69 0.62 -1.07
N PHE A 112 0.50 1.26 -1.00
CA PHE A 112 0.69 2.48 -0.23
C PHE A 112 -0.22 3.62 -0.70
N THR A 113 -0.18 3.90 -2.00
CA THR A 113 -0.95 5.01 -2.59
C THR A 113 -2.44 4.80 -2.38
N PHE A 114 -2.94 3.61 -2.71
CA PHE A 114 -4.37 3.31 -2.64
C PHE A 114 -4.88 3.30 -1.19
N THR A 115 -4.18 2.63 -0.26
CA THR A 115 -4.59 2.61 1.15
C THR A 115 -4.57 4.01 1.76
N THR A 116 -3.58 4.83 1.42
CA THR A 116 -3.47 6.22 1.91
C THR A 116 -4.58 7.09 1.36
N LEU A 117 -4.86 7.03 0.05
CA LEU A 117 -5.94 7.80 -0.56
C LEU A 117 -7.33 7.32 -0.09
N LEU A 118 -7.53 6.01 0.07
CA LEU A 118 -8.75 5.43 0.62
C LEU A 118 -9.00 5.94 2.04
N TYR A 119 -7.97 5.94 2.90
CA TYR A 119 -8.06 6.49 4.24
C TYR A 119 -8.50 7.96 4.23
N ILE A 120 -7.85 8.78 3.40
CA ILE A 120 -8.17 10.21 3.25
C ILE A 120 -9.63 10.38 2.80
N LEU A 121 -10.05 9.63 1.79
CA LEU A 121 -11.41 9.68 1.25
C LEU A 121 -12.45 9.31 2.29
N LEU A 122 -12.24 8.18 3.00
CA LEU A 122 -13.15 7.74 4.06
C LEU A 122 -13.26 8.75 5.19
N MET A 123 -12.15 9.37 5.59
CA MET A 123 -12.13 10.40 6.61
C MET A 123 -12.84 11.67 6.19
N LEU A 124 -12.75 12.05 4.92
CA LEU A 124 -13.46 13.24 4.41
C LEU A 124 -14.97 13.00 4.31
N LEU A 125 -15.39 11.81 3.87
CA LEU A 125 -16.80 11.49 3.65
C LEU A 125 -17.54 11.08 4.93
N PHE A 126 -16.88 10.30 5.79
CA PHE A 126 -17.52 9.61 6.91
C PHE A 126 -16.89 9.94 8.27
N ASN A 127 -16.43 11.17 8.48
CA ASN A 127 -15.73 11.58 9.70
C ASN A 127 -16.48 11.26 11.00
N ASN A 128 -17.80 11.18 10.96
CA ASN A 128 -18.62 10.83 12.13
C ASN A 128 -18.55 9.34 12.51
N TYR A 129 -18.16 8.46 11.59
CA TYR A 129 -18.13 7.01 11.76
C TYR A 129 -16.71 6.44 11.90
N LYS A 130 -15.87 7.10 12.69
CA LYS A 130 -14.42 6.76 12.82
C LYS A 130 -14.17 5.29 13.16
N SER A 131 -14.99 4.68 14.01
CA SER A 131 -14.84 3.27 14.38
C SER A 131 -15.06 2.34 13.18
N LEU A 132 -16.09 2.60 12.37
CA LEU A 132 -16.38 1.83 11.16
C LEU A 132 -15.27 1.99 10.12
N ILE A 133 -14.75 3.22 9.95
CA ILE A 133 -13.61 3.48 9.06
C ILE A 133 -12.40 2.65 9.48
N ASN A 134 -12.08 2.64 10.78
CA ASN A 134 -10.94 1.89 11.30
C ASN A 134 -11.09 0.38 11.07
N ILE A 135 -12.29 -0.18 11.32
CA ILE A 135 -12.56 -1.61 11.08
C ILE A 135 -12.41 -1.92 9.60
N PHE A 136 -13.08 -1.16 8.73
CA PHE A 136 -13.03 -1.36 7.29
C PHE A 136 -11.60 -1.26 6.74
N LEU A 137 -10.88 -0.21 7.14
CA LEU A 137 -9.50 0.00 6.72
C LEU A 137 -8.59 -1.13 7.21
N SER A 138 -8.75 -1.57 8.46
CA SER A 138 -7.96 -2.67 9.03
C SER A 138 -8.24 -4.00 8.35
N LEU A 139 -9.49 -4.28 7.99
CA LEU A 139 -9.86 -5.46 7.19
C LEU A 139 -9.23 -5.42 5.80
N PHE A 140 -9.32 -4.27 5.14
CA PHE A 140 -8.72 -4.07 3.83
C PHE A 140 -7.19 -4.22 3.86
N GLN A 141 -6.55 -3.60 4.85
CA GLN A 141 -5.11 -3.71 5.06
C GLN A 141 -4.67 -5.13 5.41
N PHE A 142 -5.46 -5.84 6.23
CA PHE A 142 -5.22 -7.24 6.56
C PHE A 142 -5.29 -8.13 5.31
N SER A 143 -6.28 -7.92 4.45
CA SER A 143 -6.39 -8.64 3.18
C SER A 143 -5.20 -8.40 2.26
N LEU A 144 -4.71 -7.16 2.17
CA LEU A 144 -3.51 -6.85 1.41
C LEU A 144 -2.25 -7.49 2.01
N LEU A 145 -2.12 -7.50 3.32
CA LEU A 145 -0.96 -8.07 4.01
C LEU A 145 -0.95 -9.60 3.98
N SER A 146 -2.12 -10.25 3.91
CA SER A 146 -2.22 -11.71 3.89
C SER A 146 -1.50 -12.34 2.69
N ILE A 147 -1.49 -11.68 1.53
CA ILE A 147 -0.86 -12.19 0.31
C ILE A 147 0.67 -12.35 0.47
N PRO A 148 1.44 -11.31 0.82
CA PRO A 148 2.88 -11.46 1.05
C PRO A 148 3.20 -12.36 2.25
N LEU A 149 2.34 -12.43 3.27
CA LEU A 149 2.52 -13.37 4.38
C LEU A 149 2.36 -14.83 3.92
N LEU A 150 1.34 -15.11 3.10
CA LEU A 150 1.17 -16.45 2.51
C LEU A 150 2.35 -16.81 1.61
N GLN A 151 2.85 -15.88 0.81
CA GLN A 151 4.04 -16.10 0.00
C GLN A 151 5.26 -16.43 0.86
N THR A 152 5.47 -15.69 1.94
CA THR A 152 6.58 -15.95 2.87
C THR A 152 6.44 -17.32 3.53
N ALA A 153 5.25 -17.67 4.00
CA ALA A 153 4.97 -18.95 4.61
C ALA A 153 5.21 -20.12 3.62
N TYR A 154 4.73 -19.98 2.40
CA TYR A 154 4.94 -20.94 1.33
C TYR A 154 6.44 -21.10 1.04
N TYR A 155 7.18 -19.99 0.92
CA TYR A 155 8.61 -20.01 0.68
C TYR A 155 9.38 -20.71 1.82
N LEU A 156 9.04 -20.41 3.07
CA LEU A 156 9.69 -21.05 4.23
C LEU A 156 9.44 -22.55 4.29
N TYR A 157 8.30 -23.02 3.78
CA TYR A 157 7.94 -24.44 3.78
C TYR A 157 8.52 -25.19 2.59
N TYR A 158 8.43 -24.64 1.38
CA TYR A 158 8.81 -25.32 0.13
C TYR A 158 10.17 -24.87 -0.43
N GLY A 159 10.78 -23.82 0.09
CA GLY A 159 12.04 -23.25 -0.43
C GLY A 159 11.93 -22.57 -1.80
N THR A 160 10.70 -22.45 -2.33
CA THR A 160 10.42 -21.83 -3.64
C THR A 160 9.26 -20.84 -3.54
N PRO A 161 9.24 -19.77 -4.36
CA PRO A 161 8.09 -18.87 -4.42
C PRO A 161 6.86 -19.58 -5.00
N ILE A 162 5.67 -19.07 -4.69
CA ILE A 162 4.42 -19.60 -5.26
C ILE A 162 4.47 -19.49 -6.78
N THR A 163 4.35 -20.61 -7.45
CA THR A 163 4.26 -20.66 -8.91
C THR A 163 2.84 -20.38 -9.38
N THR A 164 2.68 -19.99 -10.65
CA THR A 164 1.35 -19.82 -11.27
C THR A 164 0.52 -21.11 -11.20
N ALA A 165 1.16 -22.27 -11.39
CA ALA A 165 0.49 -23.55 -11.27
C ALA A 165 -0.03 -23.83 -9.85
N ALA A 166 0.80 -23.54 -8.82
CA ALA A 166 0.39 -23.66 -7.42
C ALA A 166 -0.76 -22.69 -7.06
N ALA A 167 -0.69 -21.46 -7.56
CA ALA A 167 -1.77 -20.48 -7.35
C ALA A 167 -3.08 -20.90 -8.03
N LEU A 168 -3.02 -21.43 -9.26
CA LEU A 168 -4.19 -21.95 -9.96
C LEU A 168 -4.77 -23.19 -9.27
N ALA A 169 -3.93 -24.13 -8.82
CA ALA A 169 -4.38 -25.29 -8.05
C ALA A 169 -5.11 -24.84 -6.78
N PHE A 170 -4.57 -23.86 -6.05
CA PHE A 170 -5.22 -23.30 -4.86
C PHE A 170 -6.59 -22.67 -5.16
N LEU A 171 -6.70 -21.93 -6.27
CA LEU A 171 -7.98 -21.32 -6.68
C LEU A 171 -9.02 -22.34 -7.18
N GLN A 172 -8.57 -23.48 -7.71
CA GLN A 172 -9.44 -24.54 -8.22
C GLN A 172 -9.83 -25.57 -7.13
N THR A 173 -9.14 -25.56 -5.99
CA THR A 173 -9.39 -26.48 -4.87
C THR A 173 -10.79 -26.24 -4.31
N ASN A 174 -11.59 -27.29 -4.25
CA ASN A 174 -12.91 -27.22 -3.63
C ASN A 174 -12.82 -27.28 -2.09
N LYS A 175 -13.92 -26.95 -1.40
CA LYS A 175 -13.95 -26.86 0.07
C LYS A 175 -13.52 -28.17 0.74
N ASN A 176 -13.92 -29.33 0.20
CA ASN A 176 -13.63 -30.63 0.80
C ASN A 176 -12.15 -30.95 0.68
N GLU A 177 -11.57 -30.78 -0.52
CA GLU A 177 -10.14 -30.95 -0.76
C GLU A 177 -9.30 -30.01 0.09
N ALA A 178 -9.70 -28.74 0.20
CA ALA A 178 -9.00 -27.78 1.06
C ALA A 178 -9.02 -28.22 2.53
N THR A 179 -10.16 -28.74 3.01
CA THR A 179 -10.29 -29.20 4.39
C THR A 179 -9.44 -30.45 4.63
N GLU A 180 -9.49 -31.43 3.72
CA GLU A 180 -8.66 -32.64 3.79
C GLU A 180 -7.17 -32.28 3.77
N TYR A 181 -6.74 -31.40 2.86
CA TYR A 181 -5.36 -30.94 2.78
C TYR A 181 -4.91 -30.27 4.09
N LEU A 182 -5.72 -29.40 4.67
CA LEU A 182 -5.41 -28.75 5.94
C LEU A 182 -5.29 -29.76 7.07
N LEU A 183 -6.21 -30.73 7.18
CA LEU A 183 -6.19 -31.74 8.23
C LEU A 183 -5.04 -32.75 8.08
N GLN A 184 -4.62 -33.03 6.84
CA GLN A 184 -3.50 -33.95 6.58
C GLN A 184 -2.13 -33.27 6.82
N ASN A 185 -1.99 -31.98 6.49
CA ASN A 185 -0.68 -31.31 6.53
C ASN A 185 -0.46 -30.46 7.79
N PHE A 186 -1.54 -30.06 8.47
CA PHE A 186 -1.46 -29.25 9.68
C PHE A 186 -2.12 -29.99 10.85
N SER A 187 -1.42 -30.05 11.98
CA SER A 187 -2.05 -30.47 13.23
C SER A 187 -3.12 -29.46 13.66
N TYR A 188 -4.09 -29.89 14.45
CA TYR A 188 -5.09 -28.97 15.04
C TYR A 188 -4.43 -27.79 15.76
N ILE A 189 -3.31 -28.04 16.45
CA ILE A 189 -2.52 -27.00 17.11
C ILE A 189 -1.98 -25.99 16.08
N GLY A 190 -1.49 -26.48 14.93
CA GLY A 190 -1.00 -25.62 13.85
C GLY A 190 -2.11 -24.70 13.30
N ILE A 191 -3.30 -25.23 13.08
CA ILE A 191 -4.44 -24.45 12.60
C ILE A 191 -4.83 -23.36 13.63
N ILE A 192 -4.92 -23.73 14.91
CA ILE A 192 -5.21 -22.78 15.98
C ILE A 192 -4.14 -21.68 16.05
N THR A 193 -2.87 -22.03 15.90
CA THR A 193 -1.76 -21.08 15.90
C THR A 193 -1.88 -20.06 14.76
N ILE A 194 -2.24 -20.51 13.55
CA ILE A 194 -2.46 -19.62 12.39
C ILE A 194 -3.62 -18.66 12.67
N ILE A 195 -4.72 -19.15 13.23
CA ILE A 195 -5.88 -18.31 13.57
C ILE A 195 -5.51 -17.25 14.63
N ILE A 196 -4.80 -17.66 15.68
CA ILE A 196 -4.34 -16.73 16.73
C ILE A 196 -3.43 -15.67 16.12
N PHE A 197 -2.49 -16.06 15.26
CA PHE A 197 -1.58 -15.14 14.59
C PHE A 197 -2.32 -14.13 13.70
N ALA A 198 -3.33 -14.58 12.94
CA ALA A 198 -4.20 -13.73 12.14
C ALA A 198 -4.95 -12.70 12.99
N ILE A 199 -5.51 -13.14 14.15
CA ILE A 199 -6.20 -12.25 15.10
C ILE A 199 -5.23 -11.22 15.69
N ILE A 200 -4.00 -11.62 16.03
CA ILE A 200 -2.98 -10.70 16.55
C ILE A 200 -2.65 -9.65 15.51
N ILE A 201 -2.38 -10.03 14.26
CA ILE A 201 -2.07 -9.09 13.17
C ILE A 201 -3.24 -8.12 12.95
N PHE A 202 -4.45 -8.64 12.86
CA PHE A 202 -5.64 -7.79 12.69
C PHE A 202 -5.80 -6.79 13.84
N THR A 203 -5.62 -7.26 15.08
CA THR A 203 -5.72 -6.41 16.27
C THR A 203 -4.64 -5.32 16.29
N LEU A 204 -3.42 -5.65 15.87
CA LEU A 204 -2.33 -4.68 15.74
C LEU A 204 -2.66 -3.62 14.69
N LEU A 205 -3.11 -4.02 13.50
CA LEU A 205 -3.53 -3.10 12.45
C LEU A 205 -4.67 -2.18 12.93
N TYR A 206 -5.66 -2.76 13.61
CA TYR A 206 -6.77 -2.00 14.16
C TYR A 206 -6.31 -0.97 15.22
N ARG A 207 -5.39 -1.36 16.10
CA ARG A 207 -4.82 -0.44 17.12
C ARG A 207 -3.99 0.67 16.48
N LEU A 208 -3.19 0.36 15.48
CA LEU A 208 -2.38 1.34 14.76
C LEU A 208 -3.24 2.31 13.94
N ASN A 209 -4.35 1.83 13.40
CA ASN A 209 -5.31 2.68 12.69
C ASN A 209 -6.23 3.47 13.63
N LYS A 210 -6.26 3.14 14.94
CA LYS A 210 -7.12 3.83 15.88
C LYS A 210 -6.79 5.31 15.91
N LEU A 211 -7.70 6.09 15.35
CA LEU A 211 -7.55 7.50 15.10
C LEU A 211 -7.49 8.30 16.41
N PRO A 212 -6.45 9.07 16.65
CA PRO A 212 -6.56 10.17 17.59
C PRO A 212 -7.71 11.08 17.10
N SER A 213 -8.51 11.57 18.03
CA SER A 213 -9.64 12.46 17.73
C SER A 213 -9.13 13.78 17.14
N ILE A 214 -8.86 13.77 15.84
CA ILE A 214 -8.53 15.01 15.13
C ILE A 214 -9.85 15.75 14.95
N LYS A 215 -10.00 16.86 15.67
CA LYS A 215 -10.94 17.87 15.26
C LYS A 215 -10.39 18.44 13.96
N ILE A 216 -10.94 18.01 12.82
CA ILE A 216 -10.70 18.70 11.55
C ILE A 216 -11.28 20.09 11.79
N GLN A 217 -10.43 21.04 12.17
CA GLN A 217 -10.79 22.44 12.16
C GLN A 217 -10.95 22.83 10.70
N TYR A 218 -12.16 22.61 10.15
CA TYR A 218 -12.57 23.40 9.01
C TYR A 218 -12.45 24.87 9.46
N THR A 219 -11.39 25.51 9.04
CA THR A 219 -11.24 26.94 9.29
C THR A 219 -12.43 27.59 8.59
N LYS A 220 -13.38 28.07 9.38
CA LYS A 220 -14.58 28.84 8.92
C LYS A 220 -14.22 29.91 7.86
N LYS A 221 -12.96 30.28 7.78
CA LYS A 221 -12.40 31.23 6.82
C LYS A 221 -12.59 30.84 5.34
N ASN A 222 -12.68 29.55 5.01
CA ASN A 222 -12.93 29.13 3.63
C ASN A 222 -14.41 29.15 3.25
N TYR A 223 -15.32 28.99 4.21
CA TYR A 223 -16.76 29.09 3.94
C TYR A 223 -17.20 30.53 3.69
N TYR A 224 -16.63 31.48 4.40
CA TYR A 224 -16.92 32.92 4.19
C TYR A 224 -16.42 33.42 2.84
N ASN A 225 -15.27 32.94 2.36
CA ASN A 225 -14.73 33.35 1.06
C ASN A 225 -15.54 32.79 -0.13
N ILE A 226 -16.13 31.62 -0.01
CA ILE A 226 -16.95 31.04 -1.09
C ILE A 226 -18.31 31.75 -1.14
N ASN A 227 -18.93 32.03 -0.01
CA ASN A 227 -20.18 32.75 0.05
C ASN A 227 -20.06 34.23 -0.37
N HIS A 228 -18.96 34.90 -0.01
CA HIS A 228 -18.71 36.27 -0.48
C HIS A 228 -18.50 36.37 -2.01
N HIS A 229 -17.85 35.32 -2.61
CA HIS A 229 -17.70 35.27 -4.07
C HIS A 229 -19.03 35.00 -4.80
N LEU A 230 -19.90 34.19 -4.21
CA LEU A 230 -21.22 33.89 -4.80
C LEU A 230 -22.21 35.08 -4.67
N ILE A 231 -22.11 35.85 -3.59
CA ILE A 231 -22.99 37.01 -3.36
C ILE A 231 -22.53 38.21 -4.22
N SER A 232 -21.22 38.40 -4.39
CA SER A 232 -20.71 39.52 -5.24
C SER A 232 -21.02 39.26 -6.74
N HIS A 233 -21.10 38.03 -7.21
CA HIS A 233 -21.52 37.74 -8.58
C HIS A 233 -23.02 37.92 -8.84
N ARG A 234 -23.86 37.83 -7.81
CA ARG A 234 -25.31 38.08 -7.95
C ARG A 234 -25.66 39.58 -7.96
N GLN A 235 -24.82 40.40 -7.35
CA GLN A 235 -25.06 41.88 -7.35
C GLN A 235 -24.54 42.61 -8.61
N LEU A 236 -23.81 41.92 -9.48
CA LEU A 236 -23.35 42.44 -10.77
C LEU A 236 -24.26 42.06 -11.97
N GLN A 237 -25.35 41.37 -11.71
CA GLN A 237 -26.35 40.98 -12.74
C GLN A 237 -27.75 41.61 -12.53
N LEU A 238 -27.88 42.59 -11.64
CA LEU A 238 -29.02 43.47 -11.50
C LEU A 238 -28.60 44.90 -11.86
#